data_3630363b9f30fbe324599d054164ecfa
#
_entry.id   3630363b9f30fbe324599d054164ecfa
#
_cell.length_a   1.000
_cell.length_b   1.000
_cell.length_c   1.000
_cell.angle_alpha   90.00
_cell.angle_beta   90.00
_cell.angle_gamma   90.00
#
_symmetry.space_group_name_H-M   'P 1'
#
loop_
_entity.id
_entity.type
_entity.pdbx_description
1 polymer ?
#
loop_
_entity_poly.entity_id
_entity_poly.type
_entity_poly.pdbx_seq_one_letter_code
_entity_poly.pdbx_strand_id
1 'polypeptide(L)'
;MKEWINDDCFNVFPTLETNCAQLIFTSVPDLNDLGMDNELEKYESFIQDALVAFARIVDDSGFIALCQSDRKMNAQVYSKHTMLIQKMYDLGYTLKDYKIIVKNSIDNKDMFLFPYQHLCVFTRKGTITRSGDWMKHILLYKVTKSKIGPFYGWNPEFVRLVIKHLTQENQLVIDPFSGSGIVSKTAGEMNRQYLGIEIDEILYKEVRMIPESPLSEFYNDSV
;
A
#
# COMPACT_ATOMS: atom_id res chain seq x y z
N MET A 1 -10.17 16.50 1.95
CA MET A 1 -10.97 15.37 1.42
C MET A 1 -10.84 14.22 2.39
N LYS A 2 -11.93 13.56 2.76
CA LYS A 2 -11.95 12.31 3.51
C LYS A 2 -12.99 11.43 2.83
N GLU A 3 -12.55 10.57 1.93
CA GLU A 3 -13.47 9.95 0.99
C GLU A 3 -13.10 8.48 0.71
N TRP A 4 -14.14 7.69 0.51
CA TRP A 4 -14.08 6.32 0.02
C TRP A 4 -14.90 6.23 -1.25
N ILE A 5 -14.33 5.67 -2.30
CA ILE A 5 -14.99 5.47 -3.60
C ILE A 5 -15.06 3.97 -3.88
N ASN A 6 -16.26 3.49 -4.22
CA ASN A 6 -16.44 2.17 -4.78
C ASN A 6 -16.45 2.27 -6.30
N ASP A 7 -15.32 2.04 -6.90
CA ASP A 7 -15.13 2.07 -8.36
C ASP A 7 -13.80 1.41 -8.72
N ASP A 8 -13.59 1.19 -10.01
CA ASP A 8 -12.26 0.89 -10.55
C ASP A 8 -11.39 2.14 -10.44
N CYS A 9 -10.19 1.98 -9.86
CA CYS A 9 -9.26 3.09 -9.71
C CYS A 9 -8.89 3.76 -11.05
N PHE A 10 -8.92 3.04 -12.16
CA PHE A 10 -8.68 3.61 -13.49
C PHE A 10 -9.80 4.53 -13.99
N ASN A 11 -11.02 4.39 -13.46
CA ASN A 11 -12.10 5.36 -13.67
C ASN A 11 -11.90 6.61 -12.81
N VAL A 12 -11.33 6.46 -11.62
CA VAL A 12 -11.13 7.56 -10.66
C VAL A 12 -9.88 8.37 -10.98
N PHE A 13 -8.77 7.74 -11.36
CA PHE A 13 -7.51 8.44 -11.64
C PHE A 13 -7.67 9.66 -12.58
N PRO A 14 -8.39 9.58 -13.71
CA PRO A 14 -8.54 10.73 -14.60
C PRO A 14 -9.24 11.94 -13.98
N THR A 15 -10.03 11.74 -12.93
CA THR A 15 -10.76 12.80 -12.23
C THR A 15 -9.90 13.56 -11.21
N LEU A 16 -8.77 12.99 -10.83
CA LEU A 16 -7.86 13.58 -9.86
C LEU A 16 -6.93 14.59 -10.53
N GLU A 17 -6.69 15.70 -9.86
CA GLU A 17 -5.74 16.71 -10.31
C GLU A 17 -4.30 16.15 -10.30
N THR A 18 -3.47 16.67 -11.19
CA THR A 18 -2.03 16.39 -11.20
C THR A 18 -1.38 16.99 -9.95
N ASN A 19 -0.43 16.26 -9.35
CA ASN A 19 0.32 16.70 -8.17
C ASN A 19 -0.56 17.03 -6.94
N CYS A 20 -1.70 16.36 -6.78
CA CYS A 20 -2.62 16.64 -5.68
C CYS A 20 -2.33 15.83 -4.40
N ALA A 21 -1.60 14.72 -4.48
CA ALA A 21 -1.34 13.84 -3.35
C ALA A 21 0.08 13.97 -2.81
N GLN A 22 0.24 13.98 -1.48
CA GLN A 22 1.55 13.88 -0.83
C GLN A 22 2.04 12.45 -0.77
N LEU A 23 1.15 11.48 -0.63
CA LEU A 23 1.49 10.07 -0.49
C LEU A 23 0.50 9.20 -1.23
N ILE A 24 1.01 8.31 -2.07
CA ILE A 24 0.30 7.09 -2.48
C ILE A 24 0.92 5.95 -1.66
N PHE A 25 0.09 5.27 -0.86
CA PHE A 25 0.53 4.14 -0.05
C PHE A 25 -0.39 2.95 -0.24
N THR A 26 0.12 1.90 -0.87
CA THR A 26 -0.70 0.76 -1.27
C THR A 26 0.09 -0.54 -1.42
N SER A 27 -0.65 -1.65 -1.51
CA SER A 27 -0.20 -2.91 -2.08
C SER A 27 -0.89 -3.09 -3.43
N VAL A 28 -0.11 -3.21 -4.50
CA VAL A 28 -0.72 -3.51 -5.80
C VAL A 28 -1.36 -4.91 -5.77
N PRO A 29 -2.50 -5.12 -6.46
CA PRO A 29 -3.14 -6.43 -6.54
C PRO A 29 -2.19 -7.50 -7.02
N ASP A 30 -2.40 -8.74 -6.60
CA ASP A 30 -1.67 -9.89 -7.13
C ASP A 30 -2.30 -10.39 -8.45
N LEU A 31 -1.59 -11.22 -9.20
CA LEU A 31 -2.08 -11.77 -10.46
C LEU A 31 -3.44 -12.48 -10.30
N ASN A 32 -3.58 -13.28 -9.23
CA ASN A 32 -4.83 -13.99 -8.96
C ASN A 32 -5.97 -13.07 -8.53
N ASP A 33 -5.67 -11.95 -7.87
CA ASP A 33 -6.70 -10.96 -7.51
C ASP A 33 -7.32 -10.34 -8.76
N LEU A 34 -6.55 -10.30 -9.86
CA LEU A 34 -6.96 -9.78 -11.16
C LEU A 34 -7.43 -10.87 -12.15
N GLY A 35 -7.39 -12.16 -11.74
CA GLY A 35 -7.68 -13.27 -12.64
C GLY A 35 -6.66 -13.46 -13.77
N MET A 36 -5.41 -13.02 -13.55
CA MET A 36 -4.32 -13.00 -14.55
C MET A 36 -3.24 -14.06 -14.25
N ASP A 37 -3.55 -15.16 -13.60
CA ASP A 37 -2.56 -16.14 -13.10
C ASP A 37 -1.53 -16.63 -14.13
N ASN A 38 -1.90 -16.65 -15.41
CA ASN A 38 -1.03 -17.08 -16.51
C ASN A 38 -0.77 -15.97 -17.53
N GLU A 39 -1.12 -14.72 -17.24
CA GLU A 39 -1.05 -13.59 -18.17
C GLU A 39 -0.05 -12.53 -17.65
N LEU A 40 1.23 -12.93 -17.46
CA LEU A 40 2.24 -12.08 -16.85
C LEU A 40 2.43 -10.74 -17.58
N GLU A 41 2.47 -10.74 -18.91
CA GLU A 41 2.62 -9.51 -19.71
C GLU A 41 1.46 -8.54 -19.49
N LYS A 42 0.24 -9.08 -19.40
CA LYS A 42 -0.95 -8.28 -19.14
C LYS A 42 -0.95 -7.71 -17.71
N TYR A 43 -0.50 -8.51 -16.74
CA TYR A 43 -0.29 -8.03 -15.38
C TYR A 43 0.73 -6.91 -15.31
N GLU A 44 1.88 -7.07 -15.98
CA GLU A 44 2.92 -6.04 -16.01
C GLU A 44 2.46 -4.75 -16.71
N SER A 45 1.60 -4.86 -17.73
CA SER A 45 0.95 -3.69 -18.35
C SER A 45 0.00 -2.99 -17.40
N PHE A 46 -0.87 -3.75 -16.70
CA PHE A 46 -1.75 -3.20 -15.66
C PHE A 46 -0.96 -2.42 -14.59
N ILE A 47 0.13 -3.01 -14.10
CA ILE A 47 1.01 -2.36 -13.11
C ILE A 47 1.62 -1.09 -13.71
N GLN A 48 2.09 -1.13 -14.96
CA GLN A 48 2.67 0.04 -15.62
C GLN A 48 1.66 1.19 -15.71
N ASP A 49 0.43 0.91 -16.10
CA ASP A 49 -0.63 1.92 -16.22
C ASP A 49 -0.96 2.54 -14.85
N ALA A 50 -1.03 1.72 -13.81
CA ALA A 50 -1.23 2.21 -12.45
C ALA A 50 -0.07 3.11 -11.99
N LEU A 51 1.18 2.71 -12.20
CA LEU A 51 2.35 3.51 -11.81
C LEU A 51 2.44 4.82 -12.58
N VAL A 52 2.05 4.86 -13.86
CA VAL A 52 1.94 6.10 -14.65
C VAL A 52 0.90 7.03 -14.05
N ALA A 53 -0.25 6.50 -13.64
CA ALA A 53 -1.27 7.30 -12.98
C ALA A 53 -0.78 7.83 -11.61
N PHE A 54 -0.10 7.01 -10.81
CA PHE A 54 0.49 7.44 -9.54
C PHE A 54 1.51 8.56 -9.75
N ALA A 55 2.37 8.42 -10.77
CA ALA A 55 3.39 9.40 -11.11
C ALA A 55 2.82 10.76 -11.53
N ARG A 56 1.60 10.80 -12.06
CA ARG A 56 0.88 12.03 -12.37
C ARG A 56 0.21 12.66 -11.14
N ILE A 57 -0.35 11.83 -10.26
CA ILE A 57 -1.19 12.27 -9.14
C ILE A 57 -0.35 12.74 -7.96
N VAL A 58 0.81 12.10 -7.71
CA VAL A 58 1.66 12.45 -6.57
C VAL A 58 2.45 13.72 -6.85
N ASP A 59 2.56 14.60 -5.85
CA ASP A 59 3.38 15.80 -5.90
C ASP A 59 4.86 15.46 -6.11
N ASP A 60 5.61 16.32 -6.77
CA ASP A 60 7.06 16.11 -7.02
C ASP A 60 7.87 15.91 -5.72
N SER A 61 7.45 16.54 -4.63
CA SER A 61 8.02 16.37 -3.29
C SER A 61 7.36 15.24 -2.50
N GLY A 62 6.31 14.63 -3.05
CA GLY A 62 5.56 13.55 -2.46
C GLY A 62 6.24 12.20 -2.62
N PHE A 63 5.55 11.17 -2.15
CA PHE A 63 6.08 9.81 -2.08
C PHE A 63 5.09 8.80 -2.66
N ILE A 64 5.63 7.74 -3.27
CA ILE A 64 4.92 6.52 -3.61
C ILE A 64 5.52 5.39 -2.78
N ALA A 65 4.74 4.84 -1.86
CA ALA A 65 5.12 3.75 -0.97
C ALA A 65 4.39 2.47 -1.38
N LEU A 66 5.12 1.51 -1.94
CA LEU A 66 4.58 0.24 -2.40
C LEU A 66 5.04 -0.88 -1.46
N CYS A 67 4.09 -1.56 -0.83
CA CYS A 67 4.38 -2.67 0.07
C CYS A 67 3.90 -3.99 -0.54
N GLN A 68 4.83 -4.85 -0.97
CA GLN A 68 4.52 -6.00 -1.80
C GLN A 68 5.34 -7.24 -1.43
N SER A 69 4.73 -8.42 -1.46
CA SER A 69 5.45 -9.70 -1.45
C SER A 69 5.80 -10.12 -2.87
N ASP A 70 6.92 -10.82 -3.01
CA ASP A 70 7.22 -11.57 -4.24
C ASP A 70 6.29 -12.78 -4.36
N ARG A 71 6.28 -13.43 -5.51
CA ARG A 71 5.43 -14.58 -5.78
C ARG A 71 6.26 -15.74 -6.33
N LYS A 72 5.86 -16.97 -6.00
CA LYS A 72 6.34 -18.16 -6.69
C LYS A 72 5.37 -18.55 -7.80
N MET A 73 5.89 -18.70 -9.00
CA MET A 73 5.16 -19.12 -10.19
C MET A 73 5.98 -20.21 -10.90
N ASN A 74 5.38 -21.35 -11.22
CA ASN A 74 6.05 -22.43 -11.94
C ASN A 74 7.42 -22.83 -11.34
N ALA A 75 7.49 -22.97 -10.00
CA ALA A 75 8.69 -23.24 -9.24
C ALA A 75 9.80 -22.18 -9.33
N GLN A 76 9.52 -21.00 -9.89
CA GLN A 76 10.43 -19.87 -9.96
C GLN A 76 9.92 -18.71 -9.12
N VAL A 77 10.84 -17.85 -8.65
CA VAL A 77 10.50 -16.62 -7.95
C VAL A 77 10.25 -15.51 -8.99
N TYR A 78 9.04 -14.99 -9.02
CA TYR A 78 8.74 -13.74 -9.71
C TYR A 78 8.93 -12.58 -8.72
N SER A 79 10.00 -11.83 -8.95
CA SER A 79 10.39 -10.73 -8.06
C SER A 79 9.61 -9.46 -8.38
N LYS A 80 8.43 -9.33 -7.80
CA LYS A 80 7.55 -8.16 -8.02
C LYS A 80 8.22 -6.85 -7.57
N HIS A 81 8.93 -6.88 -6.44
CA HIS A 81 9.62 -5.66 -5.96
C HIS A 81 10.68 -5.16 -6.95
N THR A 82 11.44 -6.07 -7.59
CA THR A 82 12.43 -5.68 -8.60
C THR A 82 11.76 -5.06 -9.83
N MET A 83 10.66 -5.65 -10.31
CA MET A 83 9.87 -5.12 -11.41
C MET A 83 9.33 -3.71 -11.08
N LEU A 84 8.79 -3.51 -9.88
CA LEU A 84 8.29 -2.21 -9.43
C LEU A 84 9.41 -1.16 -9.36
N ILE A 85 10.59 -1.53 -8.83
CA ILE A 85 11.75 -0.63 -8.76
C ILE A 85 12.18 -0.20 -10.15
N GLN A 86 12.29 -1.13 -11.10
CA GLN A 86 12.70 -0.81 -12.48
C GLN A 86 11.70 0.13 -13.14
N LYS A 87 10.40 -0.20 -13.09
CA LYS A 87 9.35 0.64 -13.67
C LYS A 87 9.32 2.06 -13.07
N MET A 88 9.54 2.18 -11.77
CA MET A 88 9.61 3.50 -11.11
C MET A 88 10.85 4.29 -11.51
N TYR A 89 12.00 3.65 -11.74
CA TYR A 89 13.18 4.31 -12.29
C TYR A 89 12.92 4.82 -13.72
N ASP A 90 12.24 4.03 -14.55
CA ASP A 90 11.88 4.42 -15.92
C ASP A 90 10.91 5.63 -15.94
N LEU A 91 10.12 5.83 -14.86
CA LEU A 91 9.26 7.00 -14.64
C LEU A 91 9.99 8.20 -14.00
N GLY A 92 11.31 8.13 -13.82
CA GLY A 92 12.14 9.20 -13.25
C GLY A 92 12.07 9.33 -11.73
N TYR A 93 11.62 8.29 -11.02
CA TYR A 93 11.64 8.23 -9.57
C TYR A 93 12.95 7.64 -9.05
N THR A 94 13.30 7.99 -7.81
CA THR A 94 14.42 7.40 -7.06
C THR A 94 13.87 6.55 -5.94
N LEU A 95 14.42 5.35 -5.74
CA LEU A 95 14.17 4.56 -4.54
C LEU A 95 14.83 5.25 -3.35
N LYS A 96 14.04 5.90 -2.52
CA LYS A 96 14.52 6.73 -1.41
C LYS A 96 14.75 5.93 -0.16
N ASP A 97 13.93 4.89 0.06
CA ASP A 97 14.07 3.98 1.17
C ASP A 97 13.52 2.59 0.83
N TYR A 98 14.06 1.58 1.50
CA TYR A 98 13.70 0.19 1.32
C TYR A 98 13.69 -0.53 2.65
N LYS A 99 12.58 -1.21 2.97
CA LYS A 99 12.38 -1.94 4.21
C LYS A 99 11.89 -3.36 3.95
N ILE A 100 12.24 -4.27 4.83
CA ILE A 100 11.65 -5.61 4.91
C ILE A 100 10.65 -5.63 6.06
N ILE A 101 9.41 -5.94 5.76
CA ILE A 101 8.33 -6.10 6.73
C ILE A 101 8.14 -7.58 6.96
N VAL A 102 8.60 -8.06 8.10
CA VAL A 102 8.46 -9.49 8.48
C VAL A 102 7.07 -9.71 9.07
N LYS A 103 6.34 -10.61 8.46
CA LYS A 103 5.04 -11.09 8.96
C LYS A 103 5.27 -12.13 10.06
N ASN A 104 4.28 -12.35 10.91
CA ASN A 104 4.38 -13.30 12.03
C ASN A 104 4.86 -14.69 11.62
N SER A 105 5.69 -15.22 12.49
CA SER A 105 6.28 -16.54 12.50
C SER A 105 7.17 -16.87 11.30
N ILE A 106 8.45 -16.82 11.57
CA ILE A 106 9.51 -17.47 10.78
C ILE A 106 9.27 -19.00 10.70
N ASP A 107 8.40 -19.54 11.55
CA ASP A 107 8.01 -20.97 11.62
C ASP A 107 7.01 -21.40 10.55
N ASN A 108 6.87 -20.64 9.49
CA ASN A 108 5.98 -21.02 8.40
C ASN A 108 6.55 -22.26 7.69
N LYS A 109 5.94 -23.42 7.97
CA LYS A 109 6.32 -24.72 7.36
C LYS A 109 6.04 -24.76 5.86
N ASP A 110 5.37 -23.74 5.33
CA ASP A 110 5.09 -23.62 3.90
C ASP A 110 6.25 -22.92 3.20
N MET A 111 7.09 -23.70 2.53
CA MET A 111 8.21 -23.21 1.71
C MET A 111 7.79 -22.29 0.56
N PHE A 112 6.50 -22.15 0.29
CA PHE A 112 5.97 -21.36 -0.83
C PHE A 112 5.50 -19.96 -0.42
N LEU A 113 5.32 -19.70 0.87
CA LEU A 113 4.91 -18.39 1.37
C LEU A 113 6.12 -17.55 1.79
N PHE A 114 6.20 -16.34 1.27
CA PHE A 114 7.19 -15.38 1.75
C PHE A 114 6.73 -14.81 3.11
N PRO A 115 7.52 -15.02 4.19
CA PRO A 115 7.17 -14.50 5.51
C PRO A 115 7.42 -13.00 5.65
N TYR A 116 7.65 -12.30 4.55
CA TYR A 116 7.96 -10.88 4.52
C TYR A 116 7.37 -10.18 3.30
N GLN A 117 7.32 -8.87 3.38
CA GLN A 117 6.99 -7.95 2.29
C GLN A 117 8.12 -6.94 2.13
N HIS A 118 8.21 -6.38 0.93
CA HIS A 118 9.11 -5.30 0.59
C HIS A 118 8.35 -3.98 0.62
N LEU A 119 8.76 -3.04 1.47
CA LEU A 119 8.31 -1.66 1.38
C LEU A 119 9.33 -0.88 0.56
N CYS A 120 8.93 -0.45 -0.62
CA CYS A 120 9.70 0.40 -1.50
C CYS A 120 9.13 1.82 -1.46
N VAL A 121 9.92 2.81 -1.06
CA VAL A 121 9.52 4.22 -0.98
C VAL A 121 10.22 5.02 -2.08
N PHE A 122 9.44 5.56 -2.98
CA PHE A 122 9.92 6.33 -4.14
C PHE A 122 9.53 7.78 -4.04
N THR A 123 10.37 8.65 -4.62
CA THR A 123 10.10 10.09 -4.79
C THR A 123 10.91 10.64 -5.94
N ARG A 124 10.48 11.77 -6.52
CA ARG A 124 11.31 12.56 -7.46
C ARG A 124 12.20 13.53 -6.69
N LYS A 125 11.66 14.33 -5.78
CA LYS A 125 12.36 15.41 -5.08
C LYS A 125 12.19 15.37 -3.56
N GLY A 126 11.31 14.49 -3.03
CA GLY A 126 10.99 14.44 -1.61
C GLY A 126 12.20 14.15 -0.72
N THR A 127 12.22 14.75 0.43
CA THR A 127 13.22 14.53 1.46
C THR A 127 12.57 13.90 2.67
N ILE A 128 13.04 12.72 3.07
CA ILE A 128 12.62 12.09 4.30
C ILE A 128 13.33 12.79 5.45
N THR A 129 12.55 13.45 6.31
CA THR A 129 13.10 14.05 7.52
C THR A 129 13.47 12.96 8.50
N ARG A 130 14.76 12.75 8.73
CA ARG A 130 15.28 11.80 9.71
C ARG A 130 15.12 12.40 11.12
N SER A 131 13.93 12.35 11.67
CA SER A 131 13.74 12.47 13.12
C SER A 131 14.08 11.14 13.76
N GLY A 132 14.51 11.11 15.04
CA GLY A 132 15.08 9.93 15.69
C GLY A 132 14.22 8.65 15.74
N ASP A 133 12.98 8.70 15.25
CA ASP A 133 12.02 7.57 15.15
C ASP A 133 11.97 6.94 13.76
N TRP A 134 12.93 7.23 12.85
CA TRP A 134 12.92 6.65 11.52
C TRP A 134 12.97 5.11 11.57
N MET A 135 12.12 4.49 10.80
CA MET A 135 11.95 3.03 10.79
C MET A 135 13.27 2.29 10.58
N LYS A 136 13.49 1.24 11.36
CA LYS A 136 14.57 0.27 11.13
C LYS A 136 14.43 -0.36 9.74
N HIS A 137 15.51 -0.89 9.18
CA HIS A 137 15.46 -1.55 7.86
C HIS A 137 14.65 -2.85 7.86
N ILE A 138 14.59 -3.52 9.00
CA ILE A 138 13.76 -4.70 9.20
C ILE A 138 12.73 -4.37 10.28
N LEU A 139 11.46 -4.54 9.94
CA LEU A 139 10.33 -4.29 10.80
C LEU A 139 9.62 -5.60 11.09
N LEU A 140 9.47 -5.91 12.36
CA LEU A 140 8.73 -7.07 12.84
C LEU A 140 7.33 -6.61 13.23
N TYR A 141 6.34 -6.92 12.41
CA TYR A 141 4.95 -6.63 12.73
C TYR A 141 4.11 -7.89 12.68
N LYS A 142 3.32 -8.08 13.72
CA LYS A 142 2.28 -9.09 13.68
C LYS A 142 1.28 -8.72 12.59
N VAL A 143 1.01 -9.65 11.69
CA VAL A 143 -0.14 -9.54 10.79
C VAL A 143 -1.39 -9.65 11.66
N THR A 144 -2.20 -8.62 11.65
CA THR A 144 -3.47 -8.64 12.36
C THR A 144 -4.55 -9.24 11.46
N LYS A 145 -5.30 -10.19 12.00
CA LYS A 145 -6.48 -10.68 11.29
C LYS A 145 -7.50 -9.55 11.27
N SER A 146 -7.76 -9.02 10.09
CA SER A 146 -8.83 -8.03 9.94
C SER A 146 -10.16 -8.67 10.35
N LYS A 147 -10.99 -7.93 11.08
CA LYS A 147 -12.39 -8.33 11.32
C LYS A 147 -13.26 -8.10 10.07
N ILE A 148 -12.67 -7.50 9.03
CA ILE A 148 -13.32 -7.18 7.76
C ILE A 148 -12.81 -8.15 6.72
N GLY A 149 -13.71 -8.99 6.21
CA GLY A 149 -13.41 -9.96 5.17
C GLY A 149 -12.41 -11.05 5.58
N PRO A 150 -12.05 -11.94 4.67
CA PRO A 150 -11.11 -13.04 4.90
C PRO A 150 -9.64 -12.60 4.91
N PHE A 151 -9.35 -11.30 4.85
CA PHE A 151 -8.03 -10.77 4.58
C PHE A 151 -7.21 -10.55 5.85
N TYR A 152 -5.91 -10.80 5.73
CA TYR A 152 -4.91 -10.35 6.68
C TYR A 152 -4.50 -8.92 6.31
N GLY A 153 -4.81 -7.95 7.16
CA GLY A 153 -4.43 -6.55 6.97
C GLY A 153 -3.02 -6.26 7.47
N TRP A 154 -2.48 -5.13 7.05
CA TRP A 154 -1.28 -4.59 7.66
C TRP A 154 -1.52 -4.21 9.12
N ASN A 155 -0.45 -4.25 9.91
CA ASN A 155 -0.52 -3.75 11.28
C ASN A 155 -0.71 -2.22 11.27
N PRO A 156 -1.68 -1.68 12.04
CA PRO A 156 -1.94 -0.24 12.10
C PRO A 156 -0.70 0.60 12.47
N GLU A 157 0.15 0.11 13.38
CA GLU A 157 1.37 0.81 13.78
C GLU A 157 2.39 0.93 12.63
N PHE A 158 2.50 -0.11 11.80
CA PHE A 158 3.30 -0.03 10.59
C PHE A 158 2.78 1.06 9.65
N VAL A 159 1.48 1.07 9.39
CA VAL A 159 0.85 2.06 8.51
C VAL A 159 1.01 3.47 9.09
N ARG A 160 0.82 3.62 10.40
CA ARG A 160 1.01 4.89 11.12
C ARG A 160 2.43 5.42 10.97
N LEU A 161 3.45 4.57 11.09
CA LEU A 161 4.84 4.95 10.90
C LEU A 161 5.11 5.47 9.48
N VAL A 162 4.62 4.77 8.45
CA VAL A 162 4.79 5.21 7.06
C VAL A 162 4.15 6.58 6.84
N ILE A 163 2.89 6.75 7.25
CA ILE A 163 2.15 8.01 7.10
C ILE A 163 2.85 9.13 7.87
N LYS A 164 3.26 8.89 9.12
CA LYS A 164 3.94 9.88 9.97
C LYS A 164 5.21 10.45 9.33
N HIS A 165 5.99 9.60 8.69
CA HIS A 165 7.29 10.00 8.15
C HIS A 165 7.25 10.57 6.73
N LEU A 166 6.19 10.26 5.99
CA LEU A 166 6.06 10.67 4.59
C LEU A 166 5.04 11.78 4.36
N THR A 167 4.29 12.17 5.40
CA THR A 167 3.26 13.21 5.30
C THR A 167 3.23 14.11 6.53
N GLN A 168 2.59 15.29 6.35
CA GLN A 168 2.19 16.19 7.43
C GLN A 168 0.66 16.21 7.58
N GLU A 169 0.15 16.82 8.65
CA GLU A 169 -1.29 17.02 8.83
C GLU A 169 -1.91 17.78 7.64
N ASN A 170 -3.14 17.46 7.33
CA ASN A 170 -3.92 17.98 6.20
C ASN A 170 -3.42 17.61 4.79
N GLN A 171 -2.30 16.91 4.66
CA GLN A 171 -1.86 16.40 3.36
C GLN A 171 -2.66 15.17 2.93
N LEU A 172 -2.82 14.98 1.62
CA LEU A 172 -3.62 13.90 1.04
C LEU A 172 -2.81 12.61 0.91
N VAL A 173 -3.38 11.54 1.45
CA VAL A 173 -2.93 10.15 1.30
C VAL A 173 -3.94 9.41 0.43
N ILE A 174 -3.46 8.73 -0.61
CA ILE A 174 -4.31 7.93 -1.50
C ILE A 174 -3.92 6.45 -1.40
N ASP A 175 -4.92 5.60 -1.23
CA ASP A 175 -4.80 4.14 -1.37
C ASP A 175 -5.72 3.66 -2.50
N PRO A 176 -5.18 3.44 -3.71
CA PRO A 176 -5.98 3.10 -4.87
C PRO A 176 -6.45 1.63 -4.91
N PHE A 177 -5.95 0.79 -4.00
CA PHE A 177 -6.34 -0.63 -3.86
C PHE A 177 -6.61 -0.91 -2.38
N SER A 178 -7.63 -0.23 -1.83
CA SER A 178 -7.72 0.02 -0.40
C SER A 178 -8.10 -1.19 0.46
N GLY A 179 -8.70 -2.23 -0.12
CA GLY A 179 -9.02 -3.47 0.58
C GLY A 179 -9.72 -3.22 1.93
N SER A 180 -9.06 -3.59 3.02
CA SER A 180 -9.56 -3.40 4.39
C SER A 180 -9.62 -1.94 4.87
N GLY A 181 -9.13 -0.99 4.07
CA GLY A 181 -9.15 0.42 4.37
C GLY A 181 -8.18 0.91 5.44
N ILE A 182 -7.23 0.10 5.83
CA ILE A 182 -6.31 0.41 6.92
C ILE A 182 -5.53 1.71 6.70
N VAL A 183 -5.08 1.98 5.47
CA VAL A 183 -4.31 3.18 5.13
C VAL A 183 -5.16 4.44 5.29
N SER A 184 -6.35 4.45 4.69
CA SER A 184 -7.25 5.61 4.73
C SER A 184 -7.74 5.91 6.15
N LYS A 185 -8.09 4.87 6.92
CA LYS A 185 -8.49 5.03 8.33
C LYS A 185 -7.36 5.57 9.18
N THR A 186 -6.16 5.01 9.06
CA THR A 186 -4.99 5.49 9.78
C THR A 186 -4.67 6.95 9.40
N ALA A 187 -4.77 7.31 8.12
CA ALA A 187 -4.58 8.68 7.66
C ALA A 187 -5.59 9.62 8.32
N GLY A 188 -6.87 9.23 8.38
CA GLY A 188 -7.93 10.00 9.05
C GLY A 188 -7.69 10.21 10.54
N GLU A 189 -7.29 9.18 11.29
CA GLU A 189 -6.92 9.27 12.71
C GLU A 189 -5.74 10.20 12.96
N MET A 190 -4.84 10.30 12.00
CA MET A 190 -3.65 11.16 12.07
C MET A 190 -3.88 12.58 11.54
N ASN A 191 -5.11 13.02 11.33
CA ASN A 191 -5.47 14.31 10.75
C ASN A 191 -4.93 14.53 9.32
N ARG A 192 -4.73 13.46 8.55
CA ARG A 192 -4.48 13.57 7.11
C ARG A 192 -5.80 13.55 6.34
N GLN A 193 -5.79 14.14 5.16
CA GLN A 193 -6.82 13.87 4.17
C GLN A 193 -6.58 12.49 3.57
N TYR A 194 -7.64 11.83 3.12
CA TYR A 194 -7.48 10.53 2.48
C TYR A 194 -8.47 10.30 1.36
N LEU A 195 -8.06 9.46 0.43
CA LEU A 195 -8.90 8.85 -0.59
C LEU A 195 -8.58 7.36 -0.66
N GLY A 196 -9.58 6.52 -0.35
CA GLY A 196 -9.51 5.07 -0.56
C GLY A 196 -10.38 4.67 -1.74
N ILE A 197 -9.86 3.85 -2.64
CA ILE A 197 -10.61 3.33 -3.79
C ILE A 197 -10.66 1.82 -3.68
N GLU A 198 -11.85 1.24 -3.78
CA GLU A 198 -12.09 -0.19 -3.69
C GLU A 198 -13.10 -0.63 -4.74
N ILE A 199 -12.71 -1.58 -5.58
CA ILE A 199 -13.56 -2.10 -6.64
C ILE A 199 -14.60 -3.09 -6.11
N ASP A 200 -14.26 -3.85 -5.07
CA ASP A 200 -15.17 -4.82 -4.46
C ASP A 200 -16.22 -4.10 -3.60
N GLU A 201 -17.47 -4.15 -4.06
CA GLU A 201 -18.59 -3.50 -3.39
C GLU A 201 -18.86 -4.06 -1.99
N ILE A 202 -18.60 -5.33 -1.75
CA ILE A 202 -18.81 -5.96 -0.44
C ILE A 202 -17.78 -5.43 0.55
N LEU A 203 -16.51 -5.47 0.18
CA LEU A 203 -15.43 -4.90 1.00
C LEU A 203 -15.65 -3.42 1.27
N TYR A 204 -15.99 -2.64 0.25
CA TYR A 204 -16.29 -1.23 0.39
C TYR A 204 -17.40 -0.96 1.42
N LYS A 205 -18.50 -1.73 1.37
CA LYS A 205 -19.62 -1.60 2.33
C LYS A 205 -19.19 -1.98 3.75
N GLU A 206 -18.46 -3.08 3.90
CA GLU A 206 -17.96 -3.52 5.20
C GLU A 206 -17.03 -2.48 5.82
N VAL A 207 -16.13 -1.91 5.05
CA VAL A 207 -15.17 -0.89 5.52
C VAL A 207 -15.89 0.38 5.99
N ARG A 208 -16.93 0.82 5.30
CA ARG A 208 -17.72 2.00 5.69
C ARG A 208 -18.55 1.81 6.95
N MET A 209 -18.95 0.59 7.27
CA MET A 209 -19.72 0.28 8.47
C MET A 209 -18.88 0.29 9.75
N ILE A 210 -17.55 0.34 9.63
CA ILE A 210 -16.69 0.43 10.81
C ILE A 210 -16.80 1.86 11.35
N PRO A 211 -17.20 2.04 12.62
CA PRO A 211 -17.23 3.35 13.24
C PRO A 211 -15.85 4.03 13.17
N GLU A 212 -15.81 5.36 13.26
CA GLU A 212 -14.57 6.14 13.43
C GLU A 212 -13.92 5.91 14.81
N SER A 213 -14.10 4.73 15.39
CA SER A 213 -13.43 4.33 16.63
C SER A 213 -11.97 4.00 16.37
N PRO A 214 -11.10 4.10 17.39
CA PRO A 214 -9.68 3.80 17.22
C PRO A 214 -9.46 2.42 16.60
N LEU A 215 -8.57 2.35 15.61
CA LEU A 215 -8.23 1.11 14.90
C LEU A 215 -7.82 -0.04 15.85
N SER A 216 -7.31 0.28 17.04
CA SER A 216 -7.01 -0.69 18.11
C SER A 216 -8.20 -1.56 18.52
N GLU A 217 -9.44 -1.11 18.33
CA GLU A 217 -10.63 -1.91 18.62
C GLU A 217 -10.94 -2.95 17.54
N PHE A 218 -10.43 -2.77 16.31
CA PHE A 218 -10.70 -3.63 15.15
C PHE A 218 -9.58 -4.60 14.83
N TYR A 219 -8.39 -4.35 15.35
CA TYR A 219 -7.22 -5.20 15.18
C TYR A 219 -6.79 -5.72 16.54
N ASN A 220 -7.20 -6.96 16.88
CA ASN A 220 -6.78 -7.58 18.13
C ASN A 220 -5.27 -7.82 18.14
N ASP A 221 -4.59 -7.24 19.14
CA ASP A 221 -3.19 -7.52 19.47
C ASP A 221 -2.97 -8.93 20.10
N SER A 222 -3.99 -9.76 20.06
CA SER A 222 -3.93 -11.08 20.68
C SER A 222 -3.76 -12.17 19.63
N VAL A 223 -2.53 -12.59 19.41
CA VAL A 223 -2.02 -13.98 19.63
C VAL A 223 -0.50 -13.94 19.60
#